data_ecdac9cccb0b3214b168e508ea73fdfe
#
_entry.id   ecdac9cccb0b3214b168e508ea73fdfe
#
_cell.length_a   1.000
_cell.length_b   1.000
_cell.length_c   1.000
_cell.angle_alpha   90.00
_cell.angle_beta   90.00
_cell.angle_gamma   90.00
#
_symmetry.space_group_name_H-M   'P 1'
#
loop_
_entity.id
_entity.type
_entity.pdbx_description
1 polymer ?
#
loop_
_entity_poly.entity_id
_entity_poly.type
_entity_poly.pdbx_seq_one_letter_code
_entity_poly.pdbx_strand_id
1 'polypeptide(L)'
;MTAPVGSLPSSPAVLAPYVEAGLFGPTEVHLVGTVARLEPAAEPLALLALAVATRAPRLGHVGIELAEVGWRLLDREREDLAGLTWPDPGAWAAVLADSPIVAGPTDHRAEPRRPLVWDGTRVYLQRYYDHESAVVADLTRRSEAGKVGDEPAVVGEVLDRLFPVDAAGEPDLQRLATQVALTERVAVIAGGPGTGKTHTVARLLAAAHQVADAQGRRLEVALAAPTGKAAARMTEAVHRSVDEAEGVGLFDADVATRLRAVDAGTIHRLLGWRPGGRFRHDRLNPLPHDLVVVDETSMVSLPLMARLIQAVRPD
;
A
#
# COMPACT_ATOMS: atom_id res chain seq x y z
N MET A 1 2.41 39.45 11.56
CA MET A 1 1.73 39.92 10.33
C MET A 1 1.38 38.67 9.54
N THR A 2 0.16 38.19 9.72
CA THR A 2 -0.42 37.10 8.93
C THR A 2 -0.77 37.65 7.56
N ALA A 3 -0.23 37.05 6.50
CA ALA A 3 -0.59 37.38 5.13
C ALA A 3 -2.12 37.22 4.96
N PRO A 4 -2.81 38.09 4.21
CA PRO A 4 -4.22 37.92 3.96
C PRO A 4 -4.44 36.61 3.22
N VAL A 5 -5.30 35.77 3.77
CA VAL A 5 -5.82 34.58 3.09
C VAL A 5 -6.50 35.10 1.81
N GLY A 6 -5.88 34.85 0.66
CA GLY A 6 -6.46 35.22 -0.63
C GLY A 6 -7.90 34.71 -0.70
N SER A 7 -8.81 35.54 -1.19
CA SER A 7 -10.22 35.19 -1.36
C SER A 7 -10.29 33.84 -2.08
N LEU A 8 -10.95 32.85 -1.46
CA LEU A 8 -11.24 31.57 -2.11
C LEU A 8 -11.96 31.85 -3.44
N PRO A 9 -11.60 31.19 -4.54
CA PRO A 9 -12.35 31.31 -5.79
C PRO A 9 -13.82 30.99 -5.52
N SER A 10 -14.73 31.55 -6.31
CA SER A 10 -16.18 31.32 -6.17
C SER A 10 -16.45 29.81 -6.08
N SER A 11 -16.80 29.36 -4.89
CA SER A 11 -17.13 27.95 -4.64
C SER A 11 -18.44 27.61 -5.34
N PRO A 12 -18.57 26.46 -6.01
CA PRO A 12 -19.89 25.97 -6.40
C PRO A 12 -20.84 25.97 -5.21
N ALA A 13 -22.07 26.49 -5.41
CA ALA A 13 -23.05 26.73 -4.32
C ALA A 13 -23.28 25.47 -3.45
N VAL A 14 -23.20 24.29 -4.04
CA VAL A 14 -23.36 23.01 -3.32
C VAL A 14 -22.32 22.79 -2.23
N LEU A 15 -21.14 23.40 -2.33
CA LEU A 15 -20.07 23.26 -1.32
C LEU A 15 -20.18 24.29 -0.19
N ALA A 16 -20.99 25.34 -0.33
CA ALA A 16 -21.02 26.47 0.61
C ALA A 16 -21.20 26.04 2.07
N PRO A 17 -22.18 25.18 2.45
CA PRO A 17 -22.37 24.78 3.84
C PRO A 17 -21.15 24.04 4.43
N TYR A 18 -20.48 23.23 3.61
CA TYR A 18 -19.33 22.42 4.03
C TYR A 18 -18.04 23.26 4.11
N VAL A 19 -17.92 24.29 3.30
CA VAL A 19 -16.80 25.25 3.33
C VAL A 19 -16.96 26.19 4.53
N GLU A 20 -18.17 26.70 4.79
CA GLU A 20 -18.46 27.54 5.96
C GLU A 20 -18.22 26.80 7.28
N ALA A 21 -18.57 25.52 7.33
CA ALA A 21 -18.25 24.64 8.46
C ALA A 21 -16.75 24.23 8.53
N GLY A 22 -15.93 24.66 7.57
CA GLY A 22 -14.49 24.33 7.51
C GLY A 22 -14.18 22.86 7.20
N LEU A 23 -15.14 22.10 6.66
CA LEU A 23 -14.92 20.73 6.22
C LEU A 23 -14.08 20.69 4.95
N PHE A 24 -14.45 21.47 3.94
CA PHE A 24 -13.69 21.58 2.68
C PHE A 24 -12.81 22.82 2.68
N GLY A 25 -11.55 22.62 2.28
CA GLY A 25 -10.56 23.68 2.18
C GLY A 25 -10.28 24.11 0.74
N PRO A 26 -9.22 24.91 0.53
CA PRO A 26 -8.86 25.45 -0.79
C PRO A 26 -8.67 24.35 -1.86
N THR A 27 -8.13 23.19 -1.49
CA THR A 27 -7.86 22.11 -2.46
C THR A 27 -9.15 21.56 -3.07
N GLU A 28 -10.15 21.27 -2.23
CA GLU A 28 -11.45 20.78 -2.68
C GLU A 28 -12.16 21.85 -3.54
N VAL A 29 -12.21 23.09 -3.05
CA VAL A 29 -12.86 24.21 -3.74
C VAL A 29 -12.23 24.48 -5.11
N HIS A 30 -10.89 24.49 -5.20
CA HIS A 30 -10.18 24.72 -6.47
C HIS A 30 -10.42 23.59 -7.47
N LEU A 31 -10.31 22.33 -7.03
CA LEU A 31 -10.51 21.20 -7.92
C LEU A 31 -11.94 21.16 -8.44
N VAL A 32 -12.92 21.24 -7.54
CA VAL A 32 -14.34 21.20 -7.91
C VAL A 32 -14.71 22.38 -8.80
N GLY A 33 -14.26 23.60 -8.47
CA GLY A 33 -14.49 24.78 -9.30
C GLY A 33 -13.84 24.67 -10.69
N THR A 34 -12.71 23.96 -10.80
CA THR A 34 -12.08 23.72 -12.09
C THR A 34 -12.89 22.72 -12.93
N VAL A 35 -13.30 21.60 -12.33
CA VAL A 35 -14.13 20.60 -13.01
C VAL A 35 -15.48 21.17 -13.42
N ALA A 36 -16.14 21.95 -12.56
CA ALA A 36 -17.41 22.60 -12.89
C ALA A 36 -17.32 23.57 -14.09
N ARG A 37 -16.15 24.20 -14.30
CA ARG A 37 -15.93 25.07 -15.48
C ARG A 37 -15.66 24.25 -16.75
N LEU A 38 -14.98 23.11 -16.62
CA LEU A 38 -14.64 22.25 -17.75
C LEU A 38 -15.82 21.38 -18.19
N GLU A 39 -16.69 21.04 -17.26
CA GLU A 39 -17.88 20.21 -17.48
C GLU A 39 -19.12 20.90 -16.85
N PRO A 40 -19.70 21.89 -17.54
CA PRO A 40 -20.86 22.62 -17.02
C PRO A 40 -22.13 21.76 -16.85
N ALA A 41 -22.17 20.59 -17.47
CA ALA A 41 -23.26 19.62 -17.33
C ALA A 41 -23.16 18.78 -16.07
N ALA A 42 -22.04 18.88 -15.30
CA ALA A 42 -21.88 18.16 -14.05
C ALA A 42 -22.88 18.65 -12.99
N GLU A 43 -23.70 17.73 -12.48
CA GLU A 43 -24.69 18.04 -11.46
C GLU A 43 -24.06 18.40 -10.11
N PRO A 44 -24.74 19.25 -9.30
CA PRO A 44 -24.22 19.67 -8.00
C PRO A 44 -23.84 18.52 -7.06
N LEU A 45 -24.59 17.42 -7.03
CA LEU A 45 -24.29 16.25 -6.20
C LEU A 45 -23.04 15.50 -6.69
N ALA A 46 -22.78 15.45 -8.00
CA ALA A 46 -21.55 14.87 -8.51
C ALA A 46 -20.33 15.76 -8.16
N LEU A 47 -20.48 17.07 -8.17
CA LEU A 47 -19.45 18.01 -7.71
C LEU A 47 -19.20 17.89 -6.20
N LEU A 48 -20.23 17.65 -5.38
CA LEU A 48 -20.08 17.36 -3.95
C LEU A 48 -19.30 16.03 -3.75
N ALA A 49 -19.62 15.00 -4.53
CA ALA A 49 -18.88 13.73 -4.48
C ALA A 49 -17.40 13.91 -4.84
N LEU A 50 -17.08 14.82 -5.77
CA LEU A 50 -15.70 15.16 -6.11
C LEU A 50 -14.96 15.81 -4.93
N ALA A 51 -15.61 16.70 -4.18
CA ALA A 51 -15.04 17.27 -2.96
C ALA A 51 -14.77 16.18 -1.90
N VAL A 52 -15.75 15.30 -1.67
CA VAL A 52 -15.66 14.16 -0.75
C VAL A 52 -14.48 13.26 -1.13
N ALA A 53 -14.42 12.80 -2.38
CA ALA A 53 -13.35 11.94 -2.87
C ALA A 53 -11.96 12.60 -2.85
N THR A 54 -11.90 13.94 -2.96
CA THR A 54 -10.65 14.72 -2.87
C THR A 54 -10.13 14.78 -1.43
N ARG A 55 -11.03 14.88 -0.46
CA ARG A 55 -10.67 14.91 0.96
C ARG A 55 -10.29 13.54 1.52
N ALA A 56 -10.96 12.50 1.08
CA ALA A 56 -10.86 11.13 1.57
C ALA A 56 -9.42 10.63 1.79
N PRO A 57 -8.47 10.79 0.85
CA PRO A 57 -7.10 10.28 1.03
C PRO A 57 -6.32 10.93 2.18
N ARG A 58 -6.66 12.17 2.56
CA ARG A 58 -6.03 12.84 3.71
C ARG A 58 -6.49 12.27 5.05
N LEU A 59 -7.63 11.59 5.05
CA LEU A 59 -8.20 10.89 6.21
C LEU A 59 -7.90 9.38 6.19
N GLY A 60 -7.06 8.93 5.25
CA GLY A 60 -6.68 7.53 5.12
C GLY A 60 -7.67 6.67 4.34
N HIS A 61 -8.66 7.27 3.68
CA HIS A 61 -9.65 6.54 2.88
C HIS A 61 -9.32 6.63 1.39
N VAL A 62 -9.30 5.51 0.69
CA VAL A 62 -9.08 5.44 -0.76
C VAL A 62 -10.36 5.76 -1.52
N GLY A 63 -11.47 5.19 -1.09
CA GLY A 63 -12.82 5.44 -1.54
C GLY A 63 -13.77 5.59 -0.35
N ILE A 64 -14.90 6.24 -0.53
CA ILE A 64 -15.90 6.48 0.52
C ILE A 64 -17.27 5.95 0.08
N GLU A 65 -17.90 5.18 0.94
CA GLU A 65 -19.30 4.78 0.80
C GLU A 65 -20.20 5.98 1.06
N LEU A 66 -21.19 6.22 0.17
CA LEU A 66 -22.06 7.38 0.29
C LEU A 66 -22.85 7.40 1.60
N ALA A 67 -23.25 6.25 2.09
CA ALA A 67 -23.94 6.13 3.38
C ALA A 67 -23.07 6.47 4.58
N GLU A 68 -21.75 6.42 4.43
CA GLU A 68 -20.79 6.61 5.51
C GLU A 68 -20.10 7.98 5.49
N VAL A 69 -20.38 8.81 4.49
CA VAL A 69 -19.72 10.12 4.29
C VAL A 69 -19.79 10.97 5.57
N GLY A 70 -20.96 10.97 6.22
CA GLY A 70 -21.22 11.81 7.40
C GLY A 70 -20.29 11.56 8.58
N TRP A 71 -19.81 10.32 8.76
CA TRP A 71 -18.92 9.99 9.88
C TRP A 71 -17.47 9.72 9.44
N ARG A 72 -17.23 9.27 8.22
CA ARG A 72 -15.86 9.02 7.72
C ARG A 72 -15.09 10.29 7.38
N LEU A 73 -15.76 11.34 6.96
CA LEU A 73 -15.11 12.62 6.66
C LEU A 73 -14.95 13.51 7.89
N LEU A 74 -15.61 13.18 8.99
CA LEU A 74 -15.47 13.90 10.24
C LEU A 74 -14.20 13.38 10.93
N ASP A 75 -13.28 14.28 11.23
CA ASP A 75 -12.22 14.02 12.18
C ASP A 75 -12.89 13.79 13.55
N ARG A 76 -12.52 12.73 14.26
CA ARG A 76 -13.16 12.32 15.53
C ARG A 76 -13.19 13.43 16.60
N GLU A 77 -12.39 14.48 16.40
CA GLU A 77 -12.27 15.63 17.30
C GLU A 77 -13.17 16.82 16.89
N ARG A 78 -13.92 16.71 15.78
CA ARG A 78 -14.73 17.80 15.21
C ARG A 78 -16.23 17.56 15.38
N GLU A 79 -16.72 17.65 16.64
CA GLU A 79 -18.16 17.55 16.97
C GLU A 79 -19.00 18.68 16.32
N ASP A 80 -18.39 19.83 16.02
CA ASP A 80 -19.00 20.97 15.34
C ASP A 80 -19.51 20.66 13.92
N LEU A 81 -19.04 19.58 13.31
CA LEU A 81 -19.45 19.14 11.98
C LEU A 81 -20.64 18.15 11.98
N ALA A 82 -21.09 17.71 13.14
CA ALA A 82 -22.19 16.75 13.28
C ALA A 82 -23.55 17.27 12.77
N GLY A 83 -23.68 18.60 12.62
CA GLY A 83 -24.89 19.26 12.08
C GLY A 83 -24.96 19.35 10.55
N LEU A 84 -23.93 18.87 9.82
CA LEU A 84 -23.95 18.91 8.35
C LEU A 84 -24.94 17.90 7.78
N THR A 85 -25.80 18.39 6.89
CA THR A 85 -26.76 17.53 6.19
C THR A 85 -26.12 16.97 4.92
N TRP A 86 -26.20 15.66 4.76
CA TRP A 86 -25.73 14.96 3.57
C TRP A 86 -26.91 14.53 2.69
N PRO A 87 -26.72 14.43 1.35
CA PRO A 87 -27.75 13.91 0.47
C PRO A 87 -28.18 12.49 0.83
N ASP A 88 -29.41 12.15 0.50
CA ASP A 88 -29.84 10.74 0.56
C ASP A 88 -28.93 9.85 -0.31
N PRO A 89 -28.36 8.77 0.24
CA PRO A 89 -27.39 7.94 -0.48
C PRO A 89 -27.93 7.37 -1.80
N GLY A 90 -29.22 7.01 -1.86
CA GLY A 90 -29.83 6.47 -3.06
C GLY A 90 -30.01 7.50 -4.16
N ALA A 91 -30.51 8.68 -3.81
CA ALA A 91 -30.61 9.80 -4.74
C ALA A 91 -29.22 10.26 -5.22
N TRP A 92 -28.24 10.25 -4.33
CA TRP A 92 -26.87 10.61 -4.69
C TRP A 92 -26.24 9.58 -5.65
N ALA A 93 -26.40 8.31 -5.39
CA ALA A 93 -25.95 7.21 -6.25
C ALA A 93 -26.55 7.30 -7.67
N ALA A 94 -27.83 7.62 -7.79
CA ALA A 94 -28.49 7.80 -9.08
C ALA A 94 -27.85 8.92 -9.90
N VAL A 95 -27.55 10.06 -9.27
CA VAL A 95 -26.83 11.18 -9.94
C VAL A 95 -25.43 10.77 -10.37
N LEU A 96 -24.70 10.02 -9.54
CA LEU A 96 -23.35 9.56 -9.89
C LEU A 96 -23.34 8.61 -11.10
N ALA A 97 -24.33 7.73 -11.20
CA ALA A 97 -24.43 6.74 -12.28
C ALA A 97 -24.54 7.39 -13.67
N ASP A 98 -25.20 8.56 -13.77
CA ASP A 98 -25.46 9.24 -15.04
C ASP A 98 -24.54 10.46 -15.27
N SER A 99 -23.65 10.78 -14.33
CA SER A 99 -22.86 12.00 -14.38
C SER A 99 -21.72 11.96 -15.40
N PRO A 100 -21.51 13.02 -16.20
CA PRO A 100 -20.41 13.09 -17.17
C PRO A 100 -19.01 13.11 -16.53
N ILE A 101 -18.89 13.43 -15.24
CA ILE A 101 -17.61 13.43 -14.52
C ILE A 101 -17.32 12.14 -13.76
N VAL A 102 -18.19 11.13 -13.87
CA VAL A 102 -18.08 9.85 -13.17
C VAL A 102 -17.95 8.70 -14.18
N ALA A 103 -16.96 7.86 -13.99
CA ALA A 103 -16.77 6.62 -14.74
C ALA A 103 -17.24 5.42 -13.90
N GLY A 104 -17.66 4.34 -14.56
CA GLY A 104 -17.84 3.04 -13.94
C GLY A 104 -16.53 2.28 -13.78
N PRO A 105 -16.56 1.11 -13.10
CA PRO A 105 -15.38 0.28 -12.88
C PRO A 105 -14.73 -0.25 -14.16
N THR A 106 -15.50 -0.44 -15.23
CA THR A 106 -15.04 -1.00 -16.50
C THR A 106 -14.53 0.04 -17.48
N ASP A 107 -14.99 1.27 -17.37
CA ASP A 107 -14.69 2.36 -18.29
C ASP A 107 -13.82 3.49 -17.69
N HIS A 108 -13.33 3.30 -16.47
CA HIS A 108 -12.52 4.31 -15.76
C HIS A 108 -11.22 4.70 -16.48
N ARG A 109 -10.77 3.90 -17.44
CA ARG A 109 -9.60 4.18 -18.32
C ARG A 109 -9.96 4.68 -19.69
N ALA A 110 -11.26 4.75 -20.02
CA ALA A 110 -11.71 5.28 -21.31
C ALA A 110 -11.40 6.78 -21.44
N GLU A 111 -11.17 7.21 -22.65
CA GLU A 111 -10.98 8.64 -22.95
C GLU A 111 -12.29 9.28 -23.44
N PRO A 112 -12.61 10.50 -23.01
CA PRO A 112 -11.86 11.32 -22.07
C PRO A 112 -11.94 10.79 -20.65
N ARG A 113 -10.81 10.88 -19.90
CA ARG A 113 -10.77 10.41 -18.51
C ARG A 113 -11.65 11.27 -17.61
N ARG A 114 -12.46 10.62 -16.81
CA ARG A 114 -13.33 11.25 -15.81
C ARG A 114 -12.65 11.31 -14.45
N PRO A 115 -12.81 12.39 -13.67
CA PRO A 115 -12.11 12.57 -12.40
C PRO A 115 -12.56 11.61 -11.29
N LEU A 116 -13.77 11.07 -11.38
CA LEU A 116 -14.37 10.17 -10.41
C LEU A 116 -14.59 8.77 -10.98
N VAL A 117 -14.58 7.78 -10.09
CA VAL A 117 -15.10 6.43 -10.34
C VAL A 117 -16.15 6.11 -9.28
N TRP A 118 -17.27 5.54 -9.72
CA TRP A 118 -18.32 5.00 -8.88
C TRP A 118 -18.44 3.49 -9.12
N ASP A 119 -18.18 2.67 -8.09
CA ASP A 119 -18.21 1.21 -8.22
C ASP A 119 -19.57 0.59 -7.84
N GLY A 120 -20.59 1.41 -7.59
CA GLY A 120 -21.90 0.98 -7.11
C GLY A 120 -22.08 1.10 -5.59
N THR A 121 -20.99 1.30 -4.86
CA THR A 121 -20.97 1.43 -3.39
C THR A 121 -20.14 2.61 -2.92
N ARG A 122 -18.96 2.79 -3.52
CA ARG A 122 -17.95 3.78 -3.14
C ARG A 122 -17.65 4.75 -4.28
N VAL A 123 -17.42 5.99 -3.91
CA VAL A 123 -16.87 7.01 -4.81
C VAL A 123 -15.37 7.19 -4.56
N TYR A 124 -14.62 7.26 -5.66
CA TYR A 124 -13.16 7.41 -5.66
C TYR A 124 -12.71 8.56 -6.54
N LEU A 125 -11.59 9.18 -6.22
CA LEU A 125 -10.82 9.82 -7.27
C LEU A 125 -10.28 8.75 -8.23
N GLN A 126 -10.40 8.96 -9.54
CA GLN A 126 -10.02 8.01 -10.59
C GLN A 126 -8.59 7.46 -10.40
N ARG A 127 -7.62 8.32 -10.07
CA ARG A 127 -6.22 7.90 -9.84
C ARG A 127 -6.05 6.93 -8.68
N TYR A 128 -6.87 7.04 -7.62
CA TYR A 128 -6.79 6.12 -6.48
C TYR A 128 -7.46 4.80 -6.79
N TYR A 129 -8.56 4.83 -7.53
CA TYR A 129 -9.18 3.62 -8.07
C TYR A 129 -8.22 2.83 -8.98
N ASP A 130 -7.49 3.53 -9.87
CA ASP A 130 -6.44 2.92 -10.70
C ASP A 130 -5.35 2.25 -9.87
N HIS A 131 -4.89 2.88 -8.79
CA HIS A 131 -3.87 2.31 -7.93
C HIS A 131 -4.38 1.10 -7.16
N GLU A 132 -5.58 1.17 -6.58
CA GLU A 132 -6.19 0.04 -5.88
C GLU A 132 -6.41 -1.14 -6.82
N SER A 133 -7.02 -0.90 -7.98
CA SER A 133 -7.25 -1.92 -9.00
C SER A 133 -5.94 -2.57 -9.48
N ALA A 134 -4.87 -1.78 -9.64
CA ALA A 134 -3.56 -2.29 -10.03
C ALA A 134 -2.95 -3.19 -8.95
N VAL A 135 -3.07 -2.83 -7.68
CA VAL A 135 -2.60 -3.64 -6.55
C VAL A 135 -3.39 -4.94 -6.47
N VAL A 136 -4.72 -4.87 -6.50
CA VAL A 136 -5.60 -6.05 -6.47
C VAL A 136 -5.27 -6.99 -7.62
N ALA A 137 -5.23 -6.49 -8.85
CA ALA A 137 -4.96 -7.32 -10.02
C ALA A 137 -3.57 -7.99 -9.98
N ASP A 138 -2.54 -7.31 -9.46
CA ASP A 138 -1.20 -7.87 -9.36
C ASP A 138 -1.13 -8.94 -8.25
N LEU A 139 -1.69 -8.68 -7.07
CA LEU A 139 -1.73 -9.64 -5.97
C LEU A 139 -2.53 -10.89 -6.34
N THR A 140 -3.70 -10.73 -6.98
CA THR A 140 -4.52 -11.85 -7.46
C THR A 140 -3.74 -12.69 -8.47
N ARG A 141 -3.13 -12.05 -9.47
CA ARG A 141 -2.31 -12.74 -10.48
C ARG A 141 -1.16 -13.54 -9.84
N ARG A 142 -0.47 -12.98 -8.84
CA ARG A 142 0.62 -13.68 -8.12
C ARG A 142 0.09 -14.85 -7.31
N SER A 143 -1.04 -14.69 -6.64
CA SER A 143 -1.68 -15.76 -5.88
C SER A 143 -2.15 -16.91 -6.79
N GLU A 144 -2.66 -16.59 -7.98
CA GLU A 144 -3.15 -17.58 -8.97
C GLU A 144 -2.01 -18.25 -9.76
N ALA A 145 -0.84 -17.62 -9.86
CA ALA A 145 0.29 -18.15 -10.62
C ALA A 145 0.95 -19.42 -10.01
N GLY A 146 0.45 -19.87 -8.86
CA GLY A 146 0.94 -21.04 -8.17
C GLY A 146 2.20 -20.79 -7.36
N LYS A 147 2.68 -21.86 -6.73
CA LYS A 147 3.85 -21.81 -5.84
C LYS A 147 5.13 -21.53 -6.59
N VAL A 148 6.10 -20.96 -5.89
CA VAL A 148 7.48 -20.86 -6.37
C VAL A 148 8.05 -22.29 -6.50
N GLY A 149 8.73 -22.55 -7.60
CA GLY A 149 9.16 -23.92 -8.00
C GLY A 149 10.31 -24.53 -7.18
N ASP A 150 10.43 -24.19 -5.91
CA ASP A 150 11.43 -24.77 -5.03
C ASP A 150 11.00 -26.20 -4.61
N GLU A 151 11.95 -27.14 -4.58
CA GLU A 151 11.68 -28.53 -4.18
C GLU A 151 11.18 -28.57 -2.74
N PRO A 152 9.97 -29.08 -2.45
CA PRO A 152 9.40 -29.09 -1.10
C PRO A 152 10.28 -29.80 -0.07
N ALA A 153 11.06 -30.80 -0.49
CA ALA A 153 11.99 -31.53 0.36
C ALA A 153 13.13 -30.61 0.86
N VAL A 154 13.74 -29.83 -0.04
CA VAL A 154 14.82 -28.90 0.29
C VAL A 154 14.33 -27.81 1.24
N VAL A 155 13.16 -27.25 0.97
CA VAL A 155 12.52 -26.25 1.85
C VAL A 155 12.27 -26.87 3.23
N GLY A 156 11.75 -28.10 3.30
CA GLY A 156 11.49 -28.81 4.55
C GLY A 156 12.76 -28.99 5.39
N GLU A 157 13.84 -29.51 4.81
CA GLU A 157 15.12 -29.71 5.48
C GLU A 157 15.75 -28.43 6.03
N VAL A 158 15.67 -27.33 5.25
CA VAL A 158 16.15 -26.02 5.69
C VAL A 158 15.32 -25.50 6.86
N LEU A 159 14.00 -25.62 6.79
CA LEU A 159 13.12 -25.19 7.86
C LEU A 159 13.29 -25.99 9.15
N ASP A 160 13.47 -27.31 9.06
CA ASP A 160 13.70 -28.17 10.23
C ASP A 160 15.00 -27.81 10.96
N ARG A 161 16.02 -27.36 10.23
CA ARG A 161 17.27 -26.86 10.78
C ARG A 161 17.12 -25.50 11.46
N LEU A 162 16.42 -24.58 10.84
CA LEU A 162 16.29 -23.18 11.31
C LEU A 162 15.21 -23.01 12.38
N PHE A 163 14.28 -23.95 12.49
CA PHE A 163 13.19 -23.96 13.46
C PHE A 163 13.12 -25.32 14.15
N PRO A 164 14.08 -25.63 15.04
CA PRO A 164 14.07 -26.89 15.77
C PRO A 164 12.78 -27.00 16.60
N VAL A 165 12.14 -28.16 16.54
CA VAL A 165 10.88 -28.42 17.26
C VAL A 165 11.18 -28.34 18.76
N ASP A 166 10.43 -27.47 19.45
CA ASP A 166 10.50 -27.44 20.90
C ASP A 166 9.72 -28.62 21.54
N ALA A 167 9.99 -28.89 22.80
CA ALA A 167 9.44 -30.06 23.51
C ALA A 167 7.90 -29.95 23.73
N ALA A 168 7.28 -28.81 23.47
CA ALA A 168 5.86 -28.56 23.70
C ALA A 168 4.97 -29.02 22.53
N GLY A 169 5.56 -29.24 21.32
CA GLY A 169 4.82 -29.75 20.16
C GLY A 169 3.79 -28.77 19.58
N GLU A 170 3.81 -27.51 19.98
CA GLU A 170 2.93 -26.49 19.42
C GLU A 170 3.39 -26.06 18.02
N PRO A 171 2.46 -25.66 17.13
CA PRO A 171 2.82 -25.18 15.80
C PRO A 171 3.69 -23.92 15.88
N ASP A 172 4.92 -23.96 15.37
CA ASP A 172 5.75 -22.76 15.24
C ASP A 172 5.23 -21.87 14.11
N LEU A 173 4.53 -20.80 14.50
CA LEU A 173 3.95 -19.82 13.56
C LEU A 173 5.04 -19.10 12.76
N GLN A 174 6.25 -18.93 13.30
CA GLN A 174 7.37 -18.32 12.56
C GLN A 174 7.90 -19.27 11.47
N ARG A 175 7.97 -20.58 11.77
CA ARG A 175 8.26 -21.61 10.78
C ARG A 175 7.23 -21.64 9.66
N LEU A 176 5.95 -21.63 10.02
CA LEU A 176 4.85 -21.60 9.05
C LEU A 176 4.89 -20.34 8.17
N ALA A 177 5.09 -19.16 8.78
CA ALA A 177 5.21 -17.89 8.05
C ALA A 177 6.41 -17.91 7.08
N THR A 178 7.54 -18.46 7.51
CA THR A 178 8.73 -18.61 6.66
C THR A 178 8.46 -19.60 5.52
N GLN A 179 7.80 -20.72 5.79
CA GLN A 179 7.43 -21.70 4.76
C GLN A 179 6.54 -21.07 3.69
N VAL A 180 5.48 -20.36 4.11
CA VAL A 180 4.57 -19.66 3.19
C VAL A 180 5.33 -18.63 2.35
N ALA A 181 6.21 -17.83 2.97
CA ALA A 181 6.99 -16.82 2.27
C ALA A 181 8.01 -17.40 1.28
N LEU A 182 8.49 -18.63 1.47
CA LEU A 182 9.38 -19.31 0.54
C LEU A 182 8.64 -20.02 -0.60
N THR A 183 7.38 -20.42 -0.38
CA THR A 183 6.64 -21.22 -1.36
C THR A 183 5.62 -20.41 -2.15
N GLU A 184 5.22 -19.26 -1.66
CA GLU A 184 4.21 -18.39 -2.31
C GLU A 184 4.87 -17.15 -2.91
N ARG A 185 4.35 -16.67 -4.04
CA ARG A 185 4.87 -15.47 -4.70
C ARG A 185 4.59 -14.18 -3.93
N VAL A 186 3.63 -14.21 -3.02
CA VAL A 186 3.30 -13.12 -2.10
C VAL A 186 2.92 -13.72 -0.76
N ALA A 187 3.51 -13.19 0.29
CA ALA A 187 3.17 -13.54 1.67
C ALA A 187 2.99 -12.28 2.51
N VAL A 188 2.05 -12.32 3.44
CA VAL A 188 1.83 -11.26 4.43
C VAL A 188 2.06 -11.83 5.81
N ILE A 189 3.09 -11.35 6.49
CA ILE A 189 3.42 -11.73 7.86
C ILE A 189 2.81 -10.69 8.80
N ALA A 190 1.68 -11.01 9.40
CA ALA A 190 1.00 -10.15 10.36
C ALA A 190 1.34 -10.56 11.80
N GLY A 191 1.43 -9.57 12.69
CA GLY A 191 1.67 -9.81 14.11
C GLY A 191 1.77 -8.51 14.89
N GLY A 192 1.41 -8.55 16.17
CA GLY A 192 1.49 -7.40 17.08
C GLY A 192 2.94 -6.97 17.38
N PRO A 193 3.14 -5.88 18.12
CA PRO A 193 4.45 -5.52 18.63
C PRO A 193 5.03 -6.66 19.50
N GLY A 194 6.34 -6.94 19.35
CA GLY A 194 7.02 -7.95 20.15
C GLY A 194 6.77 -9.43 19.76
N THR A 195 6.01 -9.71 18.72
CA THR A 195 5.75 -11.10 18.26
C THR A 195 6.90 -11.77 17.52
N GLY A 196 8.07 -11.13 17.47
CA GLY A 196 9.26 -11.71 16.82
C GLY A 196 9.29 -11.58 15.29
N LYS A 197 8.49 -10.68 14.68
CA LYS A 197 8.49 -10.46 13.23
C LYS A 197 9.88 -10.30 12.63
N THR A 198 10.77 -9.54 13.27
CA THR A 198 12.13 -9.31 12.79
C THR A 198 12.99 -10.56 12.84
N HIS A 199 12.85 -11.39 13.89
CA HIS A 199 13.50 -12.72 13.95
C HIS A 199 12.98 -13.62 12.84
N THR A 200 11.69 -13.58 12.54
CA THR A 200 11.10 -14.32 11.41
C THR A 200 11.72 -13.85 10.09
N VAL A 201 11.90 -12.54 9.90
CA VAL A 201 12.55 -12.00 8.68
C VAL A 201 13.99 -12.49 8.56
N ALA A 202 14.81 -12.44 9.62
CA ALA A 202 16.19 -12.91 9.57
C ALA A 202 16.27 -14.41 9.22
N ARG A 203 15.41 -15.24 9.81
CA ARG A 203 15.33 -16.67 9.49
C ARG A 203 14.80 -16.92 8.08
N LEU A 204 13.83 -16.14 7.61
CA LEU A 204 13.35 -16.18 6.22
C LEU A 204 14.50 -15.92 5.24
N LEU A 205 15.29 -14.86 5.49
CA LEU A 205 16.43 -14.53 4.63
C LEU A 205 17.48 -15.67 4.63
N ALA A 206 17.78 -16.22 5.81
CA ALA A 206 18.69 -17.37 5.91
C ALA A 206 18.16 -18.59 5.15
N ALA A 207 16.87 -18.90 5.32
CA ALA A 207 16.23 -20.01 4.62
C ALA A 207 16.25 -19.81 3.11
N ALA A 208 15.90 -18.60 2.63
CA ALA A 208 15.91 -18.27 1.21
C ALA A 208 17.31 -18.42 0.59
N HIS A 209 18.37 -17.97 1.28
CA HIS A 209 19.74 -18.15 0.82
C HIS A 209 20.13 -19.63 0.79
N GLN A 210 19.82 -20.42 1.83
CA GLN A 210 20.17 -21.84 1.88
C GLN A 210 19.41 -22.66 0.81
N VAL A 211 18.14 -22.35 0.56
CA VAL A 211 17.36 -22.98 -0.53
C VAL A 211 17.96 -22.62 -1.89
N ALA A 212 18.32 -21.37 -2.11
CA ALA A 212 18.96 -20.95 -3.36
C ALA A 212 20.33 -21.62 -3.57
N ASP A 213 21.15 -21.72 -2.51
CA ASP A 213 22.45 -22.39 -2.55
C ASP A 213 22.31 -23.89 -2.88
N ALA A 214 21.35 -24.58 -2.29
CA ALA A 214 21.06 -25.98 -2.58
C ALA A 214 20.68 -26.22 -4.05
N GLN A 215 20.13 -25.16 -4.71
CA GLN A 215 19.79 -25.19 -6.14
C GLN A 215 20.90 -24.62 -7.04
N GLY A 216 22.06 -24.27 -6.49
CA GLY A 216 23.17 -23.65 -7.22
C GLY A 216 22.84 -22.25 -7.76
N ARG A 217 21.87 -21.52 -7.15
CA ARG A 217 21.44 -20.17 -7.54
C ARG A 217 22.00 -19.13 -6.57
N ARG A 218 22.29 -17.94 -7.10
CA ARG A 218 22.53 -16.76 -6.27
C ARG A 218 21.20 -16.06 -6.02
N LEU A 219 20.94 -15.67 -4.78
CA LEU A 219 19.75 -14.93 -4.39
C LEU A 219 20.07 -13.45 -4.19
N GLU A 220 19.33 -12.59 -4.87
CA GLU A 220 19.38 -11.13 -4.70
C GLU A 220 18.18 -10.67 -3.85
N VAL A 221 18.48 -10.10 -2.69
CA VAL A 221 17.46 -9.69 -1.71
C VAL A 221 17.40 -8.18 -1.58
N ALA A 222 16.21 -7.64 -1.44
CA ALA A 222 15.99 -6.23 -1.03
C ALA A 222 15.15 -6.17 0.24
N LEU A 223 15.61 -5.35 1.20
CA LEU A 223 14.86 -4.95 2.38
C LEU A 223 14.42 -3.50 2.24
N ALA A 224 13.15 -3.21 2.47
CA ALA A 224 12.61 -1.88 2.32
C ALA A 224 11.63 -1.49 3.43
N ALA A 225 11.54 -0.19 3.70
CA ALA A 225 10.57 0.38 4.62
C ALA A 225 10.07 1.74 4.08
N PRO A 226 8.93 2.27 4.57
CA PRO A 226 8.41 3.55 4.08
C PRO A 226 9.28 4.75 4.45
N THR A 227 10.00 4.68 5.57
CA THR A 227 10.84 5.79 6.07
C THR A 227 12.27 5.35 6.34
N GLY A 228 13.22 6.31 6.30
CA GLY A 228 14.62 6.04 6.63
C GLY A 228 14.81 5.52 8.06
N LYS A 229 14.03 6.02 9.01
CA LYS A 229 14.08 5.56 10.41
C LYS A 229 13.61 4.10 10.53
N ALA A 230 12.55 3.72 9.84
CA ALA A 230 12.07 2.33 9.82
C ALA A 230 13.09 1.42 9.13
N ALA A 231 13.68 1.84 8.02
CA ALA A 231 14.73 1.08 7.34
C ALA A 231 15.95 0.84 8.23
N ALA A 232 16.46 1.88 8.91
CA ALA A 232 17.58 1.73 9.83
C ALA A 232 17.26 0.75 10.97
N ARG A 233 16.06 0.86 11.57
CA ARG A 233 15.61 -0.09 12.61
C ARG A 233 15.51 -1.52 12.10
N MET A 234 15.04 -1.71 10.86
CA MET A 234 14.97 -3.02 10.23
C MET A 234 16.37 -3.61 10.05
N THR A 235 17.33 -2.85 9.54
CA THR A 235 18.73 -3.26 9.42
C THR A 235 19.33 -3.69 10.77
N GLU A 236 19.24 -2.81 11.78
CA GLU A 236 19.76 -3.10 13.12
C GLU A 236 19.15 -4.36 13.73
N ALA A 237 17.85 -4.53 13.55
CA ALA A 237 17.12 -5.66 14.11
C ALA A 237 17.44 -6.99 13.38
N VAL A 238 17.60 -6.94 12.05
CA VAL A 238 18.07 -8.12 11.29
C VAL A 238 19.49 -8.48 11.69
N HIS A 239 20.42 -7.52 11.76
CA HIS A 239 21.81 -7.80 12.17
C HIS A 239 21.88 -8.41 13.56
N ARG A 240 21.13 -7.87 14.55
CA ARG A 240 21.06 -8.44 15.90
C ARG A 240 20.55 -9.88 15.87
N SER A 241 19.49 -10.16 15.10
CA SER A 241 18.95 -11.51 14.98
C SER A 241 19.94 -12.48 14.32
N VAL A 242 20.76 -11.97 13.39
CA VAL A 242 21.84 -12.75 12.75
C VAL A 242 22.93 -13.07 13.77
N ASP A 243 23.38 -12.10 14.58
CA ASP A 243 24.41 -12.29 15.61
C ASP A 243 23.96 -13.30 16.67
N GLU A 244 22.71 -13.20 17.13
CA GLU A 244 22.11 -14.13 18.07
C GLU A 244 22.05 -15.57 17.49
N ALA A 245 21.62 -15.70 16.25
CA ALA A 245 21.48 -17.01 15.58
C ALA A 245 22.84 -17.65 15.28
N GLU A 246 23.85 -16.88 14.87
CA GLU A 246 25.23 -17.37 14.68
C GLU A 246 25.83 -17.77 16.02
N GLY A 247 25.64 -17.01 17.10
CA GLY A 247 26.13 -17.28 18.44
C GLY A 247 25.65 -18.60 19.03
N VAL A 248 24.49 -19.09 18.62
CA VAL A 248 23.92 -20.38 19.01
C VAL A 248 24.15 -21.50 17.95
N GLY A 249 24.90 -21.20 16.88
CA GLY A 249 25.17 -22.13 15.80
C GLY A 249 23.99 -22.43 14.87
N LEU A 250 22.97 -21.61 14.87
CA LEU A 250 21.81 -21.75 14.00
C LEU A 250 22.11 -21.29 12.54
N PHE A 251 22.92 -20.24 12.38
CA PHE A 251 23.45 -19.80 11.10
C PHE A 251 24.94 -20.11 11.01
N ASP A 252 25.37 -20.59 9.85
CA ASP A 252 26.81 -20.67 9.55
C ASP A 252 27.39 -19.28 9.21
N ALA A 253 28.71 -19.15 9.30
CA ALA A 253 29.41 -17.88 9.14
C ALA A 253 29.24 -17.28 7.73
N ASP A 254 29.03 -18.07 6.70
CA ASP A 254 28.82 -17.61 5.33
C ASP A 254 27.43 -17.00 5.17
N VAL A 255 26.40 -17.66 5.64
CA VAL A 255 25.03 -17.12 5.69
C VAL A 255 24.99 -15.83 6.52
N ALA A 256 25.57 -15.85 7.72
CA ALA A 256 25.62 -14.67 8.59
C ALA A 256 26.31 -13.47 7.91
N THR A 257 27.43 -13.71 7.20
CA THR A 257 28.15 -12.68 6.46
C THR A 257 27.29 -12.08 5.34
N ARG A 258 26.61 -12.92 4.57
CA ARG A 258 25.70 -12.46 3.50
C ARG A 258 24.55 -11.64 4.06
N LEU A 259 23.94 -12.07 5.15
CA LEU A 259 22.82 -11.34 5.77
C LEU A 259 23.23 -9.98 6.35
N ARG A 260 24.45 -9.89 6.92
CA ARG A 260 24.99 -8.58 7.37
C ARG A 260 25.29 -7.61 6.23
N ALA A 261 25.48 -8.12 5.02
CA ALA A 261 25.68 -7.27 3.85
C ALA A 261 24.39 -6.68 3.29
N VAL A 262 23.21 -7.12 3.78
CA VAL A 262 21.91 -6.63 3.31
C VAL A 262 21.44 -5.47 4.18
N ASP A 263 21.51 -4.25 3.65
CA ASP A 263 20.98 -3.04 4.29
C ASP A 263 19.55 -2.76 3.80
N ALA A 264 18.67 -2.42 4.72
CA ALA A 264 17.35 -1.94 4.38
C ALA A 264 17.41 -0.49 3.85
N GLY A 265 16.64 -0.23 2.80
CA GLY A 265 16.46 1.10 2.24
C GLY A 265 15.03 1.62 2.35
N THR A 266 14.80 2.87 1.96
CA THR A 266 13.43 3.32 1.76
C THR A 266 12.88 2.76 0.45
N ILE A 267 11.55 2.55 0.38
CA ILE A 267 10.88 2.14 -0.87
C ILE A 267 11.21 3.11 -2.00
N HIS A 268 11.30 4.42 -1.72
CA HIS A 268 11.71 5.41 -2.71
C HIS A 268 13.12 5.17 -3.24
N ARG A 269 14.07 4.84 -2.36
CA ARG A 269 15.46 4.51 -2.75
C ARG A 269 15.50 3.22 -3.56
N LEU A 270 14.78 2.19 -3.14
CA LEU A 270 14.68 0.90 -3.84
C LEU A 270 14.14 1.10 -5.27
N LEU A 271 13.08 1.88 -5.42
CA LEU A 271 12.51 2.20 -6.72
C LEU A 271 13.36 3.17 -7.56
N GLY A 272 14.43 3.74 -6.99
CA GLY A 272 15.28 4.72 -7.68
C GLY A 272 14.55 6.01 -7.98
N TRP A 273 13.94 6.64 -6.95
CA TRP A 273 13.24 7.91 -7.10
C TRP A 273 14.12 9.01 -7.70
N ARG A 274 13.53 9.81 -8.59
CA ARG A 274 14.17 10.94 -9.30
C ARG A 274 13.31 12.19 -9.16
N PRO A 275 13.94 13.40 -9.24
CA PRO A 275 13.19 14.65 -9.28
C PRO A 275 12.11 14.62 -10.37
N GLY A 276 10.94 15.22 -10.06
CA GLY A 276 9.77 15.17 -10.94
C GLY A 276 8.85 13.97 -10.71
N GLY A 277 9.03 13.25 -9.60
CA GLY A 277 8.12 12.17 -9.18
C GLY A 277 8.23 10.90 -10.00
N ARG A 278 9.36 10.71 -10.71
CA ARG A 278 9.62 9.51 -11.52
C ARG A 278 10.41 8.49 -10.73
N PHE A 279 10.19 7.21 -11.05
CA PHE A 279 10.97 6.10 -10.52
C PHE A 279 11.79 5.46 -11.65
N ARG A 280 12.96 4.91 -11.30
CA ARG A 280 13.82 4.16 -12.24
C ARG A 280 13.22 2.79 -12.53
N HIS A 281 12.69 2.14 -11.46
CA HIS A 281 12.12 0.81 -11.56
C HIS A 281 10.60 0.90 -11.64
N ASP A 282 10.05 0.17 -12.61
CA ASP A 282 8.64 0.06 -12.93
C ASP A 282 8.38 -1.26 -13.68
N ARG A 283 7.21 -1.42 -14.28
CA ARG A 283 6.84 -2.64 -15.03
C ARG A 283 7.76 -2.90 -16.25
N LEU A 284 8.33 -1.86 -16.86
CA LEU A 284 9.20 -1.98 -18.04
C LEU A 284 10.68 -2.14 -17.66
N ASN A 285 11.04 -1.75 -16.45
CA ASN A 285 12.37 -1.89 -15.88
C ASN A 285 12.26 -2.39 -14.43
N PRO A 286 11.94 -3.68 -14.24
CA PRO A 286 11.68 -4.22 -12.91
C PRO A 286 12.91 -4.22 -12.00
N LEU A 287 12.68 -4.45 -10.72
CA LEU A 287 13.73 -4.64 -9.73
C LEU A 287 14.52 -5.91 -10.04
N PRO A 288 15.86 -5.90 -9.87
CA PRO A 288 16.68 -7.09 -10.14
C PRO A 288 16.59 -8.16 -9.04
N HIS A 289 15.89 -7.90 -7.96
CA HIS A 289 15.85 -8.74 -6.76
C HIS A 289 14.88 -9.92 -6.92
N ASP A 290 15.27 -11.07 -6.36
CA ASP A 290 14.46 -12.30 -6.30
C ASP A 290 13.48 -12.28 -5.14
N LEU A 291 13.88 -11.65 -4.02
CA LEU A 291 13.07 -11.50 -2.82
C LEU A 291 13.04 -10.02 -2.39
N VAL A 292 11.86 -9.47 -2.24
CA VAL A 292 11.65 -8.12 -1.71
C VAL A 292 10.83 -8.20 -0.43
N VAL A 293 11.43 -7.80 0.68
CA VAL A 293 10.76 -7.73 1.99
C VAL A 293 10.48 -6.29 2.34
N VAL A 294 9.23 -6.00 2.69
CA VAL A 294 8.79 -4.65 3.06
C VAL A 294 8.25 -4.66 4.48
N ASP A 295 8.86 -3.89 5.36
CA ASP A 295 8.40 -3.70 6.73
C ASP A 295 7.53 -2.43 6.87
N GLU A 296 6.74 -2.33 7.94
CA GLU A 296 5.85 -1.19 8.24
C GLU A 296 4.90 -0.85 7.08
N THR A 297 4.33 -1.87 6.43
CA THR A 297 3.47 -1.71 5.25
C THR A 297 2.22 -0.87 5.51
N SER A 298 1.74 -0.81 6.76
CA SER A 298 0.61 0.04 7.17
C SER A 298 0.88 1.54 6.98
N MET A 299 2.15 1.96 6.91
CA MET A 299 2.55 3.35 6.66
C MET A 299 2.80 3.64 5.17
N VAL A 300 2.69 2.65 4.30
CA VAL A 300 2.92 2.81 2.86
C VAL A 300 1.65 3.34 2.20
N SER A 301 1.75 4.49 1.54
CA SER A 301 0.61 5.01 0.78
C SER A 301 0.26 4.09 -0.40
N LEU A 302 -1.03 4.00 -0.73
CA LEU A 302 -1.50 3.18 -1.85
C LEU A 302 -0.78 3.49 -3.20
N PRO A 303 -0.54 4.77 -3.58
CA PRO A 303 0.21 5.06 -4.79
C PRO A 303 1.65 4.50 -4.77
N LEU A 304 2.32 4.53 -3.61
CA LEU A 304 3.68 4.00 -3.47
C LEU A 304 3.68 2.47 -3.50
N MET A 305 2.70 1.82 -2.85
CA MET A 305 2.52 0.37 -2.91
C MET A 305 2.25 -0.10 -4.34
N ALA A 306 1.37 0.58 -5.07
CA ALA A 306 1.10 0.26 -6.48
C ALA A 306 2.36 0.37 -7.35
N ARG A 307 3.22 1.37 -7.13
CA ARG A 307 4.51 1.51 -7.83
C ARG A 307 5.47 0.39 -7.48
N LEU A 308 5.55 0.02 -6.19
CA LEU A 308 6.43 -1.06 -5.74
C LEU A 308 6.02 -2.41 -6.36
N ILE A 309 4.74 -2.77 -6.24
CA ILE A 309 4.25 -4.05 -6.76
C ILE A 309 4.45 -4.15 -8.29
N GLN A 310 4.23 -3.04 -9.01
CA GLN A 310 4.49 -3.00 -10.46
C GLN A 310 5.98 -3.13 -10.83
N ALA A 311 6.89 -2.75 -9.93
CA ALA A 311 8.32 -2.86 -10.15
C ALA A 311 8.91 -4.22 -9.75
N VAL A 312 8.22 -5.01 -8.93
CA VAL A 312 8.63 -6.38 -8.60
C VAL A 312 8.39 -7.28 -9.82
N ARG A 313 9.38 -8.12 -10.16
CA ARG A 313 9.27 -9.07 -11.27
C ARG A 313 8.02 -9.95 -11.16
N PRO A 314 7.39 -10.31 -12.27
CA PRO A 314 6.16 -11.12 -12.26
C PRO A 314 6.39 -12.61 -11.93
N ASP A 315 7.62 -13.09 -12.16
CA ASP A 315 8.09 -14.48 -12.07
C ASP A 315 8.76 -14.83 -10.73
#